data_b83efd77682106eb1c8c14f4b7013fb3
#
_entry.id   b83efd77682106eb1c8c14f4b7013fb3
#
_cell.length_a   1.000
_cell.length_b   1.000
_cell.length_c   1.000
_cell.angle_alpha   90.00
_cell.angle_beta   90.00
_cell.angle_gamma   90.00
#
_symmetry.space_group_name_H-M   'P 1'
#
loop_
_entity.id
_entity.type
_entity.pdbx_description
1 polymer ?
#
loop_
_entity_poly.entity_id
_entity_poly.type
_entity_poly.pdbx_seq_one_letter_code
_entity_poly.pdbx_strand_id
1 'polypeptide(L)'
;MAVDYKALKNSGFMHQVQKDHFSLRLKVVGGNLTAEQLFSIAEISKKYGNGQVHLTSRQGVEIPFIKLADVDSVKAELEAGGVNIGTCGARVRTVTACQGDKVCPNGCIDAYSLALDISERYSGRELPHKFKFGVTGCMNNCIRAEGNDLGIKGVYAIEWNRDACKFCGVCIKACRSKAITQIDGNILLDESSCSRCGRCVKTCPFDAWKGESGYILSFGGIFGYLISTGKQFPTVIRDKETLFRMTDSALNYFERHGKPGERFRSTIERTGWDKLKGEIEAVVTQP
;
A
#
# COMPACT_ATOMS: atom_id res chain seq x y z
N MET A 1 -25.49 11.74 29.15
CA MET A 1 -24.15 11.13 29.18
C MET A 1 -23.19 12.00 28.35
N ALA A 2 -21.95 12.18 28.79
CA ALA A 2 -20.95 12.94 28.00
C ALA A 2 -20.61 12.15 26.72
N VAL A 3 -20.50 12.86 25.60
CA VAL A 3 -20.16 12.25 24.31
C VAL A 3 -18.68 11.83 24.31
N ASP A 4 -18.41 10.56 24.04
CA ASP A 4 -17.03 10.07 23.85
C ASP A 4 -16.54 10.33 22.41
N TYR A 5 -16.01 11.52 22.20
CA TYR A 5 -15.43 11.93 20.91
C TYR A 5 -14.22 11.07 20.49
N LYS A 6 -13.51 10.44 21.45
CA LYS A 6 -12.38 9.56 21.14
C LYS A 6 -12.88 8.23 20.55
N ALA A 7 -13.92 7.65 21.12
CA ALA A 7 -14.56 6.45 20.58
C ALA A 7 -15.16 6.71 19.20
N LEU A 8 -15.87 7.83 19.00
CA LEU A 8 -16.38 8.24 17.69
C LEU A 8 -15.28 8.39 16.66
N LYS A 9 -14.18 9.05 17.00
CA LYS A 9 -13.01 9.18 16.11
C LYS A 9 -12.43 7.82 15.74
N ASN A 10 -12.28 6.91 16.69
CA ASN A 10 -11.76 5.58 16.45
C ASN A 10 -12.67 4.75 15.52
N SER A 11 -13.97 4.99 15.56
CA SER A 11 -14.98 4.40 14.67
C SER A 11 -15.25 5.24 13.41
N GLY A 12 -14.29 6.05 12.94
CA GLY A 12 -14.35 6.74 11.66
C GLY A 12 -15.06 8.09 11.64
N PHE A 13 -15.73 8.51 12.72
CA PHE A 13 -16.42 9.79 12.80
C PHE A 13 -15.48 10.90 13.23
N MET A 14 -15.03 11.69 12.28
CA MET A 14 -14.13 12.82 12.52
C MET A 14 -14.90 14.08 12.83
N HIS A 15 -14.68 14.66 14.00
CA HIS A 15 -15.31 15.91 14.41
C HIS A 15 -15.06 17.03 13.39
N GLN A 16 -16.10 17.76 13.03
CA GLN A 16 -16.06 18.90 12.11
C GLN A 16 -16.01 20.23 12.88
N VAL A 17 -15.91 21.33 12.13
CA VAL A 17 -16.00 22.70 12.67
C VAL A 17 -17.40 22.97 13.25
N GLN A 18 -18.44 22.41 12.62
CA GLN A 18 -19.81 22.54 13.10
C GLN A 18 -20.03 21.68 14.35
N LYS A 19 -20.64 22.29 15.36
CA LYS A 19 -20.95 21.59 16.60
C LYS A 19 -21.82 20.35 16.31
N ASP A 20 -21.50 19.24 16.98
CA ASP A 20 -22.20 17.96 16.89
C ASP A 20 -22.35 17.39 15.48
N HIS A 21 -21.41 17.75 14.56
CA HIS A 21 -21.31 17.20 13.20
C HIS A 21 -19.98 16.48 12.99
N PHE A 22 -20.02 15.46 12.14
CA PHE A 22 -18.89 14.60 11.85
C PHE A 22 -18.74 14.36 10.35
N SER A 23 -17.48 14.24 9.91
CA SER A 23 -17.14 13.64 8.62
C SER A 23 -16.87 12.16 8.84
N LEU A 24 -17.68 11.30 8.26
CA LEU A 24 -17.56 9.85 8.37
C LEU A 24 -16.61 9.31 7.30
N ARG A 25 -15.56 8.64 7.74
CA ARG A 25 -14.60 7.95 6.84
C ARG A 25 -15.01 6.52 6.60
N LEU A 26 -15.04 6.13 5.34
CA LEU A 26 -15.33 4.78 4.91
C LEU A 26 -14.04 3.98 4.66
N LYS A 27 -14.11 2.64 4.82
CA LYS A 27 -13.03 1.72 4.51
C LYS A 27 -13.11 1.34 3.05
N VAL A 28 -12.34 2.05 2.22
CA VAL A 28 -12.25 1.82 0.77
C VAL A 28 -10.83 1.37 0.46
N VAL A 29 -10.60 0.06 0.32
CA VAL A 29 -9.28 -0.51 0.05
C VAL A 29 -8.92 -0.25 -1.40
N GLY A 30 -7.76 0.35 -1.64
CA GLY A 30 -7.25 0.62 -2.99
C GLY A 30 -8.16 1.51 -3.86
N GLY A 31 -9.11 2.24 -3.26
CA GLY A 31 -10.05 3.08 -4.00
C GLY A 31 -11.14 2.32 -4.75
N ASN A 32 -11.34 1.03 -4.45
CA ASN A 32 -12.33 0.20 -5.15
C ASN A 32 -13.63 0.09 -4.34
N LEU A 33 -14.73 0.33 -5.01
CA LEU A 33 -16.11 0.17 -4.52
C LEU A 33 -16.92 -0.56 -5.60
N THR A 34 -17.89 -1.36 -5.18
CA THR A 34 -18.91 -1.85 -6.13
C THR A 34 -19.91 -0.75 -6.45
N ALA A 35 -20.67 -0.93 -7.54
CA ALA A 35 -21.73 0.01 -7.90
C ALA A 35 -22.79 0.12 -6.78
N GLU A 36 -23.14 -1.00 -6.15
CA GLU A 36 -24.11 -1.08 -5.07
C GLU A 36 -23.62 -0.32 -3.83
N GLN A 37 -22.34 -0.49 -3.47
CA GLN A 37 -21.71 0.26 -2.37
C GLN A 37 -21.71 1.77 -2.65
N LEU A 38 -21.38 2.17 -3.88
CA LEU A 38 -21.38 3.58 -4.27
C LEU A 38 -22.79 4.17 -4.22
N PHE A 39 -23.80 3.42 -4.64
CA PHE A 39 -25.21 3.82 -4.55
C PHE A 39 -25.64 3.98 -3.08
N SER A 40 -25.33 3.01 -2.23
CA SER A 40 -25.63 3.08 -0.79
C SER A 40 -24.97 4.32 -0.12
N ILE A 41 -23.72 4.61 -0.44
CA ILE A 41 -23.01 5.80 0.05
C ILE A 41 -23.73 7.08 -0.39
N ALA A 42 -24.17 7.15 -1.63
CA ALA A 42 -24.90 8.31 -2.16
C ALA A 42 -26.24 8.53 -1.44
N GLU A 43 -27.01 7.49 -1.20
CA GLU A 43 -28.29 7.58 -0.48
C GLU A 43 -28.09 7.98 0.98
N ILE A 44 -27.11 7.41 1.68
CA ILE A 44 -26.77 7.78 3.06
C ILE A 44 -26.33 9.25 3.13
N SER A 45 -25.55 9.71 2.15
CA SER A 45 -25.13 11.11 2.08
C SER A 45 -26.31 12.07 1.88
N LYS A 46 -27.28 11.71 1.05
CA LYS A 46 -28.51 12.52 0.88
C LYS A 46 -29.37 12.56 2.14
N LYS A 47 -29.49 11.42 2.83
CA LYS A 47 -30.39 11.27 3.96
C LYS A 47 -29.85 11.90 5.24
N TYR A 48 -28.56 11.70 5.56
CA TYR A 48 -27.94 12.06 6.83
C TYR A 48 -26.86 13.14 6.75
N GLY A 49 -26.26 13.32 5.57
CA GLY A 49 -25.30 14.38 5.27
C GLY A 49 -25.98 15.57 4.60
N ASN A 50 -25.27 16.25 3.75
CA ASN A 50 -25.81 17.35 2.92
C ASN A 50 -25.86 17.00 1.42
N GLY A 51 -25.83 15.71 1.08
CA GLY A 51 -25.79 15.19 -0.29
C GLY A 51 -24.40 15.22 -0.93
N GLN A 52 -23.36 15.56 -0.18
CA GLN A 52 -21.98 15.56 -0.68
C GLN A 52 -21.21 14.31 -0.27
N VAL A 53 -20.40 13.80 -1.17
CA VAL A 53 -19.43 12.74 -0.92
C VAL A 53 -18.06 13.27 -1.27
N HIS A 54 -17.09 13.19 -0.35
CA HIS A 54 -15.73 13.67 -0.53
C HIS A 54 -14.77 12.51 -0.81
N LEU A 55 -14.04 12.59 -1.95
CA LEU A 55 -12.98 11.66 -2.29
C LEU A 55 -11.65 12.18 -1.75
N THR A 56 -11.01 11.40 -0.90
CA THR A 56 -9.76 11.83 -0.25
C THR A 56 -8.53 11.52 -1.11
N SER A 57 -7.43 12.22 -0.88
CA SER A 57 -6.14 11.96 -1.54
C SER A 57 -5.55 10.57 -1.24
N ARG A 58 -6.12 9.83 -0.27
CA ARG A 58 -5.75 8.45 0.06
C ARG A 58 -6.75 7.43 -0.45
N GLN A 59 -7.41 7.71 -1.56
CA GLN A 59 -8.39 6.80 -2.17
C GLN A 59 -9.55 6.43 -1.24
N GLY A 60 -9.77 7.21 -0.19
CA GLY A 60 -10.88 6.99 0.73
C GLY A 60 -12.09 7.83 0.35
N VAL A 61 -13.22 7.50 0.95
CA VAL A 61 -14.48 8.22 0.81
C VAL A 61 -14.89 8.76 2.18
N GLU A 62 -15.34 10.00 2.23
CA GLU A 62 -15.91 10.63 3.43
C GLU A 62 -17.31 11.16 3.14
N ILE A 63 -18.23 10.98 4.09
CA ILE A 63 -19.55 11.60 4.10
C ILE A 63 -19.52 12.70 5.16
N PRO A 64 -19.50 13.98 4.75
CA PRO A 64 -19.52 15.09 5.71
C PRO A 64 -20.93 15.37 6.25
N PHE A 65 -21.00 16.17 7.32
CA PHE A 65 -22.20 16.72 7.95
C PHE A 65 -23.12 15.70 8.61
N ILE A 66 -22.64 14.52 8.98
CA ILE A 66 -23.40 13.55 9.78
C ILE A 66 -23.60 14.14 11.19
N LYS A 67 -24.83 14.21 11.64
CA LYS A 67 -25.16 14.69 12.98
C LYS A 67 -24.91 13.62 14.04
N LEU A 68 -24.57 14.04 15.25
CA LEU A 68 -24.36 13.13 16.38
C LEU A 68 -25.54 12.19 16.60
N ALA A 69 -26.77 12.72 16.49
CA ALA A 69 -28.00 11.95 16.69
C ALA A 69 -28.20 10.83 15.65
N ASP A 70 -27.60 10.94 14.49
CA ASP A 70 -27.81 10.02 13.37
C ASP A 70 -26.72 8.93 13.29
N VAL A 71 -25.68 8.97 14.16
CA VAL A 71 -24.51 8.09 14.10
C VAL A 71 -24.88 6.62 14.05
N ASP A 72 -25.79 6.16 14.90
CA ASP A 72 -26.15 4.73 14.98
C ASP A 72 -27.01 4.30 13.80
N SER A 73 -27.91 5.16 13.31
CA SER A 73 -28.69 4.91 12.09
C SER A 73 -27.78 4.80 10.85
N VAL A 74 -26.80 5.70 10.75
CA VAL A 74 -25.81 5.67 9.64
C VAL A 74 -24.97 4.40 9.67
N LYS A 75 -24.54 3.94 10.85
CA LYS A 75 -23.80 2.67 10.97
C LYS A 75 -24.63 1.49 10.47
N ALA A 76 -25.90 1.40 10.92
CA ALA A 76 -26.78 0.31 10.53
C ALA A 76 -27.05 0.28 9.00
N GLU A 77 -27.27 1.45 8.38
CA GLU A 77 -27.51 1.53 6.95
C GLU A 77 -26.25 1.25 6.11
N LEU A 78 -25.06 1.65 6.59
CA LEU A 78 -23.80 1.29 5.94
C LEU A 78 -23.56 -0.22 5.98
N GLU A 79 -23.80 -0.86 7.11
CA GLU A 79 -23.69 -2.31 7.27
C GLU A 79 -24.64 -3.04 6.33
N ALA A 80 -25.90 -2.62 6.27
CA ALA A 80 -26.89 -3.16 5.35
C ALA A 80 -26.51 -2.98 3.87
N GLY A 81 -25.83 -1.87 3.54
CA GLY A 81 -25.28 -1.59 2.20
C GLY A 81 -23.93 -2.25 1.91
N GLY A 82 -23.40 -3.08 2.81
CA GLY A 82 -22.10 -3.74 2.65
C GLY A 82 -20.91 -2.77 2.65
N VAL A 83 -21.07 -1.60 3.27
CA VAL A 83 -20.04 -0.55 3.34
C VAL A 83 -19.41 -0.52 4.71
N ASN A 84 -18.12 -0.76 4.80
CA ASN A 84 -17.39 -0.74 6.07
C ASN A 84 -16.90 0.67 6.45
N ILE A 85 -16.91 0.94 7.75
CA ILE A 85 -16.37 2.19 8.29
C ILE A 85 -14.85 2.10 8.43
N GLY A 86 -14.17 3.19 8.08
CA GLY A 86 -12.71 3.29 8.14
C GLY A 86 -12.19 3.51 9.55
N THR A 87 -10.99 3.01 9.83
CA THR A 87 -10.32 3.19 11.11
C THR A 87 -9.55 4.50 11.18
N CYS A 88 -9.64 5.19 12.32
CA CYS A 88 -8.89 6.40 12.64
C CYS A 88 -8.09 6.23 13.95
N GLY A 89 -7.31 7.25 14.34
CA GLY A 89 -6.51 7.17 15.57
C GLY A 89 -5.13 6.51 15.39
N ALA A 90 -4.60 5.97 16.47
CA ALA A 90 -3.30 5.33 16.55
C ALA A 90 -3.38 3.86 16.14
N ARG A 91 -3.70 3.62 14.85
CA ARG A 91 -4.01 2.29 14.30
C ARG A 91 -3.51 2.15 12.88
N VAL A 92 -3.46 0.92 12.39
CA VAL A 92 -3.30 0.64 10.97
C VAL A 92 -4.48 1.20 10.20
N ARG A 93 -4.18 1.99 9.16
CA ARG A 93 -5.15 2.70 8.33
C ARG A 93 -5.53 1.88 7.11
N THR A 94 -6.65 2.25 6.47
CA THR A 94 -7.05 1.72 5.18
C THR A 94 -5.89 1.75 4.19
N VAL A 95 -5.67 0.64 3.50
CA VAL A 95 -4.58 0.44 2.56
C VAL A 95 -4.87 1.18 1.25
N THR A 96 -3.89 1.93 0.75
CA THR A 96 -3.93 2.49 -0.60
C THR A 96 -3.26 1.53 -1.59
N ALA A 97 -3.85 1.36 -2.76
CA ALA A 97 -3.29 0.49 -3.79
C ALA A 97 -3.58 1.01 -5.20
N CYS A 98 -2.73 0.70 -6.17
CA CYS A 98 -3.10 0.86 -7.58
C CYS A 98 -3.84 -0.39 -8.08
N GLN A 99 -4.34 -0.33 -9.32
CA GLN A 99 -5.12 -1.42 -9.92
C GLN A 99 -4.32 -2.73 -10.16
N GLY A 100 -2.97 -2.64 -10.20
CA GLY A 100 -2.13 -3.83 -10.40
C GLY A 100 -2.23 -4.44 -11.79
N ASP A 101 -1.76 -5.67 -11.93
CA ASP A 101 -1.63 -6.39 -13.21
C ASP A 101 -2.98 -6.86 -13.79
N LYS A 102 -4.04 -6.91 -13.00
CA LYS A 102 -5.38 -7.26 -13.49
C LYS A 102 -5.98 -6.21 -14.41
N VAL A 103 -5.51 -4.96 -14.32
CA VAL A 103 -6.04 -3.84 -15.11
C VAL A 103 -4.92 -3.10 -15.86
N CYS A 104 -3.77 -2.92 -15.23
CA CYS A 104 -2.67 -2.13 -15.78
C CYS A 104 -1.66 -3.00 -16.55
N PRO A 105 -1.37 -2.70 -17.85
CA PRO A 105 -0.40 -3.50 -18.63
C PRO A 105 1.04 -3.41 -18.11
N ASN A 106 1.35 -2.42 -17.26
CA ASN A 106 2.66 -2.29 -16.60
C ASN A 106 2.70 -3.00 -15.23
N GLY A 107 1.59 -3.56 -14.74
CA GLY A 107 1.54 -4.29 -13.49
C GLY A 107 2.47 -5.51 -13.50
N CYS A 108 3.14 -5.71 -12.37
CA CYS A 108 3.97 -6.88 -12.11
C CYS A 108 3.33 -7.80 -11.07
N ILE A 109 2.39 -7.26 -10.27
CA ILE A 109 1.66 -7.99 -9.23
C ILE A 109 0.20 -7.57 -9.20
N ASP A 110 -0.67 -8.42 -8.66
CA ASP A 110 -2.03 -8.07 -8.28
C ASP A 110 -2.00 -7.21 -7.00
N ALA A 111 -1.87 -5.90 -7.21
CA ALA A 111 -1.74 -4.96 -6.10
C ALA A 111 -3.03 -4.82 -5.29
N TYR A 112 -4.19 -4.99 -5.91
CA TYR A 112 -5.47 -4.89 -5.23
C TYR A 112 -5.73 -6.08 -4.32
N SER A 113 -5.55 -7.32 -4.80
CA SER A 113 -5.68 -8.50 -3.95
C SER A 113 -4.69 -8.48 -2.78
N LEU A 114 -3.45 -8.04 -3.00
CA LEU A 114 -2.49 -7.88 -1.91
C LEU A 114 -2.95 -6.83 -0.89
N ALA A 115 -3.54 -5.72 -1.34
CA ALA A 115 -4.07 -4.70 -0.45
C ALA A 115 -5.28 -5.20 0.38
N LEU A 116 -6.12 -6.08 -0.19
CA LEU A 116 -7.19 -6.76 0.55
C LEU A 116 -6.62 -7.66 1.63
N ASP A 117 -5.66 -8.53 1.30
CA ASP A 117 -5.00 -9.43 2.27
C ASP A 117 -4.36 -8.64 3.44
N ILE A 118 -3.67 -7.54 3.13
CA ILE A 118 -3.08 -6.64 4.14
C ILE A 118 -4.19 -6.00 5.00
N SER A 119 -5.27 -5.57 4.36
CA SER A 119 -6.39 -4.93 5.06
C SER A 119 -7.12 -5.92 5.97
N GLU A 120 -7.30 -7.16 5.55
CA GLU A 120 -7.90 -8.21 6.36
C GLU A 120 -7.03 -8.53 7.58
N ARG A 121 -5.73 -8.71 7.37
CA ARG A 121 -4.80 -9.12 8.42
C ARG A 121 -4.49 -8.01 9.44
N TYR A 122 -4.42 -6.75 9.03
CA TYR A 122 -3.87 -5.70 9.88
C TYR A 122 -4.79 -4.51 10.14
N SER A 123 -5.92 -4.37 9.45
CA SER A 123 -6.78 -3.19 9.59
C SER A 123 -7.25 -3.00 11.03
N GLY A 124 -7.05 -1.80 11.56
CA GLY A 124 -7.48 -1.46 12.91
C GLY A 124 -6.54 -1.91 14.03
N ARG A 125 -5.46 -2.66 13.75
CA ARG A 125 -4.45 -3.00 14.77
C ARG A 125 -3.96 -1.74 15.47
N GLU A 126 -4.00 -1.75 16.79
CA GLU A 126 -3.52 -0.65 17.61
C GLU A 126 -1.99 -0.57 17.60
N LEU A 127 -1.47 0.64 17.52
CA LEU A 127 -0.04 0.92 17.41
C LEU A 127 0.26 2.24 18.14
N PRO A 128 1.53 2.57 18.44
CA PRO A 128 1.89 3.84 19.07
C PRO A 128 1.37 5.08 18.34
N HIS A 129 1.24 5.02 17.02
CA HIS A 129 0.61 6.03 16.17
C HIS A 129 0.03 5.41 14.90
N LYS A 130 -0.64 6.23 14.05
CA LYS A 130 -1.17 5.78 12.76
C LYS A 130 -0.09 5.13 11.91
N PHE A 131 -0.40 3.99 11.31
CA PHE A 131 0.45 3.27 10.37
C PHE A 131 -0.26 3.15 9.02
N LYS A 132 0.45 3.44 7.94
CA LYS A 132 -0.09 3.50 6.59
C LYS A 132 0.63 2.52 5.68
N PHE A 133 -0.15 1.77 4.91
CA PHE A 133 0.34 0.95 3.82
C PHE A 133 0.06 1.60 2.47
N GLY A 134 0.98 1.39 1.52
CA GLY A 134 0.79 1.72 0.12
C GLY A 134 1.29 0.59 -0.75
N VAL A 135 0.46 0.09 -1.68
CA VAL A 135 0.79 -1.02 -2.57
C VAL A 135 0.70 -0.57 -4.02
N THR A 136 1.80 -0.66 -4.77
CA THR A 136 1.80 -0.36 -6.21
C THR A 136 2.23 -1.56 -7.03
N GLY A 137 1.57 -1.78 -8.17
CA GLY A 137 1.78 -2.95 -9.01
C GLY A 137 3.10 -2.95 -9.78
N CYS A 138 3.83 -1.84 -9.84
CA CYS A 138 5.12 -1.74 -10.55
C CYS A 138 5.96 -0.53 -10.10
N MET A 139 7.17 -0.41 -10.64
CA MET A 139 8.12 0.66 -10.31
C MET A 139 7.71 2.07 -10.79
N ASN A 140 6.63 2.22 -11.61
CA ASN A 140 6.07 3.54 -11.92
C ASN A 140 5.51 4.26 -10.68
N ASN A 141 5.20 3.49 -9.62
CA ASN A 141 4.88 4.02 -8.29
C ASN A 141 3.79 5.10 -8.27
N CYS A 142 2.72 4.92 -9.05
CA CYS A 142 1.65 5.90 -9.29
C CYS A 142 0.96 6.41 -8.01
N ILE A 143 0.91 5.59 -6.95
CA ILE A 143 0.30 5.95 -5.66
C ILE A 143 1.34 6.37 -4.60
N ARG A 144 2.60 6.52 -4.98
CA ARG A 144 3.71 6.90 -4.08
C ARG A 144 3.80 5.98 -2.85
N ALA A 145 3.92 4.67 -3.10
CA ALA A 145 3.97 3.65 -2.05
C ALA A 145 5.03 3.95 -0.99
N GLU A 146 6.23 4.40 -1.39
CA GLU A 146 7.33 4.76 -0.46
C GLU A 146 7.02 5.95 0.46
N GLY A 147 5.98 6.74 0.20
CA GLY A 147 5.50 7.80 1.09
C GLY A 147 4.65 7.29 2.26
N ASN A 148 4.47 5.99 2.39
CA ASN A 148 3.75 5.36 3.49
C ASN A 148 4.72 4.75 4.51
N ASP A 149 4.23 4.43 5.71
CA ASP A 149 5.05 3.83 6.76
C ASP A 149 5.63 2.49 6.30
N LEU A 150 4.87 1.71 5.51
CA LEU A 150 5.34 0.59 4.73
C LEU A 150 4.82 0.69 3.29
N GLY A 151 5.74 0.77 2.33
CA GLY A 151 5.47 0.79 0.90
C GLY A 151 5.88 -0.52 0.23
N ILE A 152 5.01 -1.04 -0.64
CA ILE A 152 5.24 -2.27 -1.39
C ILE A 152 5.13 -1.95 -2.88
N LYS A 153 6.17 -2.32 -3.64
CA LYS A 153 6.21 -2.18 -5.10
C LYS A 153 6.36 -3.54 -5.76
N GLY A 154 5.50 -3.81 -6.73
CA GLY A 154 5.62 -5.00 -7.57
C GLY A 154 6.80 -4.88 -8.53
N VAL A 155 7.51 -5.97 -8.73
CA VAL A 155 8.65 -6.10 -9.64
C VAL A 155 8.66 -7.48 -10.27
N TYR A 156 9.52 -7.66 -11.27
CA TYR A 156 9.97 -8.98 -11.71
C TYR A 156 11.39 -9.25 -11.19
N ALA A 157 11.59 -10.39 -10.56
CA ALA A 157 12.91 -10.98 -10.36
C ALA A 157 13.29 -11.65 -11.69
N ILE A 158 14.23 -11.07 -12.42
CA ILE A 158 14.58 -11.48 -13.79
C ILE A 158 15.91 -12.22 -13.80
N GLU A 159 15.99 -13.23 -14.65
CA GLU A 159 17.19 -14.02 -14.88
C GLU A 159 17.38 -14.19 -16.39
N TRP A 160 18.64 -14.13 -16.86
CA TRP A 160 18.99 -14.33 -18.25
C TRP A 160 19.73 -15.65 -18.44
N ASN A 161 19.28 -16.44 -19.43
CA ASN A 161 19.91 -17.68 -19.84
C ASN A 161 20.62 -17.49 -21.20
N ARG A 162 21.95 -17.60 -21.19
CA ARG A 162 22.78 -17.45 -22.37
C ARG A 162 22.50 -18.51 -23.44
N ASP A 163 22.30 -19.76 -23.04
CA ASP A 163 22.18 -20.90 -23.98
C ASP A 163 20.87 -20.82 -24.79
N ALA A 164 19.82 -20.28 -24.22
CA ALA A 164 18.58 -20.04 -24.96
C ALA A 164 18.63 -18.77 -25.82
N CYS A 165 19.59 -17.86 -25.58
CA CYS A 165 19.62 -16.56 -26.24
C CYS A 165 20.13 -16.68 -27.71
N LYS A 166 19.37 -16.09 -28.64
CA LYS A 166 19.74 -15.96 -30.06
C LYS A 166 20.27 -14.57 -30.42
N PHE A 167 20.57 -13.74 -29.45
CA PHE A 167 21.11 -12.37 -29.60
C PHE A 167 20.33 -11.48 -30.59
N CYS A 168 19.01 -11.65 -30.67
CA CYS A 168 18.13 -10.95 -31.61
C CYS A 168 17.88 -9.45 -31.28
N GLY A 169 18.32 -8.98 -30.10
CA GLY A 169 18.23 -7.58 -29.69
C GLY A 169 16.83 -7.09 -29.29
N VAL A 170 15.80 -7.94 -29.30
CA VAL A 170 14.41 -7.54 -28.95
C VAL A 170 14.33 -7.01 -27.53
N CYS A 171 14.98 -7.66 -26.55
CA CYS A 171 14.99 -7.22 -25.15
C CYS A 171 15.66 -5.85 -24.98
N ILE A 172 16.70 -5.54 -25.76
CA ILE A 172 17.40 -4.25 -25.74
C ILE A 172 16.42 -3.14 -26.19
N LYS A 173 15.74 -3.34 -27.34
CA LYS A 173 14.75 -2.40 -27.88
C LYS A 173 13.54 -2.22 -26.94
N ALA A 174 13.13 -3.28 -26.25
CA ALA A 174 12.01 -3.25 -25.31
C ALA A 174 12.36 -2.56 -23.97
N CYS A 175 13.64 -2.47 -23.62
CA CYS A 175 14.09 -1.92 -22.33
C CYS A 175 13.96 -0.40 -22.28
N ARG A 176 12.93 0.11 -21.61
CA ARG A 176 12.69 1.57 -21.45
C ARG A 176 13.78 2.27 -20.63
N SER A 177 14.35 1.59 -19.65
CA SER A 177 15.43 2.11 -18.81
C SER A 177 16.82 1.96 -19.44
N LYS A 178 16.90 1.37 -20.65
CA LYS A 178 18.17 1.10 -21.36
C LYS A 178 19.19 0.32 -20.54
N ALA A 179 18.72 -0.48 -19.59
CA ALA A 179 19.55 -1.29 -18.69
C ALA A 179 20.12 -2.56 -19.35
N ILE A 180 19.72 -2.88 -20.59
CA ILE A 180 20.19 -4.08 -21.30
C ILE A 180 21.03 -3.64 -22.48
N THR A 181 22.26 -4.13 -22.55
CA THR A 181 23.20 -3.90 -23.65
C THR A 181 23.76 -5.24 -24.17
N GLN A 182 24.30 -5.23 -25.38
CA GLN A 182 25.02 -6.37 -25.95
C GLN A 182 26.45 -5.95 -26.20
N ILE A 183 27.41 -6.67 -25.63
CA ILE A 183 28.86 -6.44 -25.80
C ILE A 183 29.54 -7.80 -26.02
N ASP A 184 30.34 -7.89 -27.04
CA ASP A 184 31.14 -9.10 -27.38
C ASP A 184 30.33 -10.42 -27.37
N GLY A 185 29.13 -10.38 -27.94
CA GLY A 185 28.26 -11.56 -28.02
C GLY A 185 27.62 -11.96 -26.68
N ASN A 186 27.60 -11.09 -25.68
CA ASN A 186 26.92 -11.28 -24.40
C ASN A 186 25.86 -10.20 -24.16
N ILE A 187 24.85 -10.57 -23.45
CA ILE A 187 23.85 -9.61 -22.92
C ILE A 187 24.27 -9.20 -21.51
N LEU A 188 24.40 -7.92 -21.29
CA LEU A 188 24.70 -7.34 -19.98
C LEU A 188 23.47 -6.63 -19.45
N LEU A 189 23.17 -6.85 -18.17
CA LEU A 189 22.13 -6.16 -17.43
C LEU A 189 22.77 -5.22 -16.40
N ASP A 190 22.54 -3.92 -16.55
CA ASP A 190 22.81 -2.97 -15.48
C ASP A 190 21.67 -2.99 -14.47
N GLU A 191 21.89 -3.68 -13.36
CA GLU A 191 20.88 -3.79 -12.28
C GLU A 191 20.55 -2.47 -11.63
N SER A 192 21.48 -1.50 -11.63
CA SER A 192 21.28 -0.20 -11.02
C SER A 192 20.27 0.67 -11.79
N SER A 193 20.28 0.54 -13.12
CA SER A 193 19.34 1.22 -14.03
C SER A 193 18.07 0.41 -14.29
N CYS A 194 18.05 -0.88 -13.91
CA CYS A 194 16.95 -1.78 -14.22
C CYS A 194 15.71 -1.45 -13.37
N SER A 195 14.60 -1.09 -14.04
CA SER A 195 13.31 -0.86 -13.39
C SER A 195 12.56 -2.14 -13.00
N ARG A 196 13.16 -3.32 -13.20
CA ARG A 196 12.56 -4.65 -12.88
C ARG A 196 11.11 -4.82 -13.39
N CYS A 197 10.81 -4.24 -14.57
CA CYS A 197 9.46 -4.22 -15.14
C CYS A 197 9.05 -5.50 -15.89
N GLY A 198 9.98 -6.45 -16.06
CA GLY A 198 9.74 -7.73 -16.73
C GLY A 198 9.51 -7.63 -18.24
N ARG A 199 9.73 -6.47 -18.90
CA ARG A 199 9.53 -6.36 -20.36
C ARG A 199 10.43 -7.30 -21.16
N CYS A 200 11.70 -7.46 -20.76
CA CYS A 200 12.63 -8.40 -21.37
C CYS A 200 12.09 -9.84 -21.34
N VAL A 201 11.43 -10.24 -20.26
CA VAL A 201 10.78 -11.54 -20.13
C VAL A 201 9.59 -11.64 -21.11
N LYS A 202 8.66 -10.67 -21.05
CA LYS A 202 7.41 -10.67 -21.83
C LYS A 202 7.63 -10.58 -23.35
N THR A 203 8.78 -10.05 -23.79
CA THR A 203 9.05 -9.83 -25.23
C THR A 203 10.08 -10.79 -25.82
N CYS A 204 10.73 -11.63 -25.01
CA CYS A 204 11.74 -12.57 -25.50
C CYS A 204 11.08 -13.72 -26.28
N PRO A 205 11.32 -13.87 -27.61
CA PRO A 205 10.69 -14.93 -28.39
C PRO A 205 11.35 -16.30 -28.21
N PHE A 206 12.46 -16.36 -27.44
CA PHE A 206 13.26 -17.57 -27.22
C PHE A 206 13.32 -17.98 -25.74
N ASP A 207 12.50 -17.35 -24.89
CA ASP A 207 12.47 -17.61 -23.43
C ASP A 207 13.85 -17.53 -22.75
N ALA A 208 14.78 -16.76 -23.34
CA ALA A 208 16.11 -16.55 -22.78
C ALA A 208 16.09 -15.65 -21.54
N TRP A 209 15.06 -14.81 -21.38
CA TRP A 209 14.76 -14.09 -20.17
C TRP A 209 13.62 -14.80 -19.43
N LYS A 210 13.89 -15.20 -18.21
CA LYS A 210 12.89 -15.70 -17.27
C LYS A 210 12.68 -14.71 -16.14
N GLY A 211 11.55 -14.79 -15.46
CA GLY A 211 11.29 -13.94 -14.31
C GLY A 211 9.96 -14.24 -13.66
N GLU A 212 9.94 -14.02 -12.37
CA GLU A 212 8.76 -14.19 -11.51
C GLU A 212 8.38 -12.86 -10.87
N SER A 213 7.09 -12.72 -10.58
CA SER A 213 6.58 -11.59 -9.80
C SER A 213 7.20 -11.58 -8.41
N GLY A 214 7.55 -10.40 -7.93
CA GLY A 214 8.14 -10.21 -6.62
C GLY A 214 7.81 -8.84 -6.05
N TYR A 215 8.32 -8.57 -4.87
CA TYR A 215 8.02 -7.37 -4.12
C TYR A 215 9.30 -6.66 -3.67
N ILE A 216 9.29 -5.35 -3.71
CA ILE A 216 10.27 -4.49 -3.04
C ILE A 216 9.54 -3.73 -1.93
N LEU A 217 10.07 -3.82 -0.71
CA LEU A 217 9.52 -3.16 0.46
C LEU A 217 10.33 -1.91 0.81
N SER A 218 9.66 -0.88 1.29
CA SER A 218 10.27 0.33 1.84
C SER A 218 9.61 0.69 3.18
N PHE A 219 10.41 1.13 4.14
CA PHE A 219 10.00 1.36 5.52
C PHE A 219 10.25 2.81 5.95
N GLY A 220 9.33 3.38 6.71
CA GLY A 220 9.48 4.70 7.32
C GLY A 220 9.23 5.87 6.38
N GLY A 221 8.41 5.69 5.34
CA GLY A 221 7.96 6.80 4.51
C GLY A 221 6.99 7.71 5.26
N ILE A 222 6.97 8.97 4.86
CA ILE A 222 6.01 9.97 5.35
C ILE A 222 5.58 10.91 4.22
N PHE A 223 4.28 11.14 4.12
CA PHE A 223 3.70 12.08 3.18
C PHE A 223 2.62 12.90 3.87
N GLY A 224 2.87 14.20 3.99
CA GLY A 224 2.01 15.17 4.67
C GLY A 224 2.75 16.49 4.86
N TYR A 225 2.75 17.05 6.06
CA TYR A 225 3.53 18.25 6.39
C TYR A 225 5.04 18.04 6.11
N LEU A 226 5.55 16.87 6.45
CA LEU A 226 6.86 16.40 6.00
C LEU A 226 6.68 15.41 4.85
N ILE A 227 7.55 15.50 3.85
CA ILE A 227 7.59 14.55 2.73
C ILE A 227 8.97 13.88 2.73
N SER A 228 8.97 12.56 2.87
CA SER A 228 10.18 11.77 2.75
C SER A 228 9.85 10.33 2.33
N THR A 229 10.69 9.78 1.48
CA THR A 229 10.58 8.38 1.06
C THR A 229 11.09 7.44 2.15
N GLY A 230 10.47 6.27 2.27
CA GLY A 230 10.96 5.19 3.11
C GLY A 230 12.27 4.61 2.56
N LYS A 231 13.08 4.06 3.46
CA LYS A 231 14.28 3.31 3.06
C LYS A 231 13.86 1.99 2.43
N GLN A 232 14.37 1.72 1.23
CA GLN A 232 14.11 0.48 0.52
C GLN A 232 14.93 -0.67 1.13
N PHE A 233 14.28 -1.82 1.32
CA PHE A 233 14.96 -3.05 1.65
C PHE A 233 15.69 -3.60 0.42
N PRO A 234 16.94 -4.06 0.54
CA PRO A 234 17.79 -4.34 -0.62
C PRO A 234 17.35 -5.56 -1.44
N THR A 235 16.67 -6.51 -0.80
CA THR A 235 16.33 -7.80 -1.41
C THR A 235 14.95 -7.78 -2.05
N VAL A 236 14.81 -8.39 -3.23
CA VAL A 236 13.52 -8.68 -3.85
C VAL A 236 12.91 -9.89 -3.14
N ILE A 237 11.70 -9.72 -2.63
CA ILE A 237 10.92 -10.77 -1.97
C ILE A 237 10.10 -11.49 -3.04
N ARG A 238 10.17 -12.82 -3.08
CA ARG A 238 9.56 -13.63 -4.14
C ARG A 238 8.20 -14.23 -3.77
N ASP A 239 7.87 -14.27 -2.50
CA ASP A 239 6.62 -14.89 -2.01
C ASP A 239 5.88 -14.01 -1.00
N LYS A 240 4.57 -14.26 -0.89
CA LYS A 240 3.69 -13.53 0.02
C LYS A 240 3.96 -13.85 1.49
N GLU A 241 4.38 -15.04 1.81
CA GLU A 241 4.60 -15.46 3.20
C GLU A 241 5.76 -14.68 3.80
N THR A 242 6.89 -14.62 3.10
CA THR A 242 8.03 -13.80 3.49
C THR A 242 7.67 -12.33 3.57
N LEU A 243 6.87 -11.79 2.62
CA LEU A 243 6.37 -10.42 2.68
C LEU A 243 5.58 -10.17 3.97
N PHE A 244 4.69 -11.09 4.36
CA PHE A 244 3.92 -10.95 5.60
C PHE A 244 4.78 -11.11 6.85
N ARG A 245 5.74 -12.03 6.88
CA ARG A 245 6.71 -12.15 8.00
C ARG A 245 7.49 -10.84 8.20
N MET A 246 7.97 -10.21 7.11
CA MET A 246 8.63 -8.91 7.17
C MET A 246 7.70 -7.80 7.67
N THR A 247 6.45 -7.83 7.23
CA THR A 247 5.41 -6.88 7.67
C THR A 247 5.11 -7.03 9.15
N ASP A 248 4.93 -8.26 9.63
CA ASP A 248 4.73 -8.57 11.04
C ASP A 248 5.93 -8.10 11.88
N SER A 249 7.17 -8.36 11.42
CA SER A 249 8.39 -7.89 12.08
C SER A 249 8.41 -6.36 12.21
N ALA A 250 8.07 -5.64 11.14
CA ALA A 250 8.04 -4.17 11.16
C ALA A 250 6.96 -3.59 12.09
N LEU A 251 5.76 -4.19 12.11
CA LEU A 251 4.68 -3.78 13.00
C LEU A 251 5.02 -4.07 14.47
N ASN A 252 5.55 -5.27 14.76
CA ASN A 252 6.01 -5.66 16.09
C ASN A 252 7.16 -4.78 16.57
N TYR A 253 8.08 -4.42 15.67
CA TYR A 253 9.14 -3.46 15.97
C TYR A 253 8.58 -2.10 16.39
N PHE A 254 7.60 -1.58 15.62
CA PHE A 254 6.97 -0.31 15.92
C PHE A 254 6.21 -0.35 17.26
N GLU A 255 5.51 -1.45 17.53
CA GLU A 255 4.77 -1.65 18.78
C GLU A 255 5.71 -1.66 20.01
N ARG A 256 6.87 -2.35 19.92
CA ARG A 256 7.85 -2.44 21.01
C ARG A 256 8.67 -1.18 21.21
N HIS A 257 9.01 -0.46 20.14
CA HIS A 257 9.97 0.65 20.20
C HIS A 257 9.34 2.03 20.01
N GLY A 258 8.14 2.12 19.44
CA GLY A 258 7.44 3.39 19.22
C GLY A 258 6.93 3.99 20.52
N LYS A 259 7.04 5.31 20.65
CA LYS A 259 6.44 6.06 21.75
C LYS A 259 5.02 6.50 21.39
N PRO A 260 4.10 6.68 22.34
CA PRO A 260 2.78 7.23 22.06
C PRO A 260 2.85 8.55 21.27
N GLY A 261 2.17 8.61 20.12
CA GLY A 261 2.20 9.77 19.24
C GLY A 261 3.40 9.84 18.27
N GLU A 262 4.39 8.98 18.40
CA GLU A 262 5.57 8.94 17.52
C GLU A 262 5.25 8.23 16.21
N ARG A 263 5.70 8.79 15.07
CA ARG A 263 5.57 8.14 13.77
C ARG A 263 6.60 7.03 13.60
N PHE A 264 6.27 6.00 12.82
CA PHE A 264 7.19 4.88 12.55
C PHE A 264 8.56 5.33 12.03
N ARG A 265 8.58 6.33 11.12
CA ARG A 265 9.83 6.96 10.68
C ARG A 265 10.67 7.49 11.83
N SER A 266 10.06 8.26 12.72
CA SER A 266 10.78 8.85 13.87
C SER A 266 11.28 7.78 14.83
N THR A 267 10.52 6.68 15.00
CA THR A 267 10.98 5.51 15.72
C THR A 267 12.25 4.93 15.09
N ILE A 268 12.26 4.73 13.75
CA ILE A 268 13.43 4.20 13.04
C ILE A 268 14.62 5.16 13.14
N GLU A 269 14.41 6.46 13.00
CA GLU A 269 15.47 7.48 13.10
C GLU A 269 16.11 7.49 14.51
N ARG A 270 15.31 7.32 15.54
CA ARG A 270 15.77 7.29 16.94
C ARG A 270 16.47 5.98 17.31
N THR A 271 15.99 4.85 16.83
CA THR A 271 16.51 3.51 17.19
C THR A 271 17.61 3.01 16.26
N GLY A 272 17.73 3.60 15.08
CA GLY A 272 18.66 3.21 14.03
C GLY A 272 18.04 2.28 12.99
N TRP A 273 18.30 2.56 11.71
CA TRP A 273 17.87 1.74 10.58
C TRP A 273 18.39 0.30 10.65
N ASP A 274 19.67 0.14 11.03
CA ASP A 274 20.34 -1.17 11.05
C ASP A 274 19.69 -2.13 12.07
N LYS A 275 19.13 -1.59 13.14
CA LYS A 275 18.37 -2.38 14.12
C LYS A 275 17.09 -2.95 13.52
N LEU A 276 16.27 -2.12 12.85
CA LEU A 276 15.07 -2.58 12.14
C LEU A 276 15.43 -3.56 11.02
N LYS A 277 16.46 -3.22 10.23
CA LYS A 277 16.93 -4.05 9.13
C LYS A 277 17.35 -5.44 9.61
N GLY A 278 18.12 -5.53 10.68
CA GLY A 278 18.55 -6.80 11.27
C GLY A 278 17.38 -7.68 11.74
N GLU A 279 16.36 -7.08 12.38
CA GLU A 279 15.16 -7.83 12.77
C GLU A 279 14.35 -8.34 11.57
N ILE A 280 14.29 -7.56 10.48
CA ILE A 280 13.65 -7.99 9.23
C ILE A 280 14.46 -9.08 8.53
N GLU A 281 15.78 -8.94 8.44
CA GLU A 281 16.67 -9.96 7.85
C GLU A 281 16.57 -11.30 8.56
N ALA A 282 16.45 -11.29 9.89
CA ALA A 282 16.29 -12.50 10.67
C ALA A 282 15.03 -13.32 10.30
N VAL A 283 13.94 -12.67 9.87
CA VAL A 283 12.72 -13.37 9.44
C VAL A 283 12.71 -13.75 7.96
N VAL A 284 13.55 -13.12 7.14
CA VAL A 284 13.71 -13.49 5.72
C VAL A 284 14.52 -14.78 5.56
N THR A 285 15.52 -14.98 6.43
CA THR A 285 16.43 -16.14 6.39
C THR A 285 15.87 -17.39 7.08
N GLN A 286 14.74 -17.29 7.76
CA GLN A 286 14.06 -18.47 8.32
C GLN A 286 13.34 -19.24 7.22
N PRO A 287 13.56 -20.58 7.13
CA PRO A 287 12.90 -21.45 6.15
C PRO A 287 11.38 -21.51 6.31
#